data_7f0fe192026d5e94cb5b13ff9c3d7e54
#
_entry.id   7f0fe192026d5e94cb5b13ff9c3d7e54
#
_cell.length_a   1.000
_cell.length_b   1.000
_cell.length_c   1.000
_cell.angle_alpha   90.00
_cell.angle_beta   90.00
_cell.angle_gamma   90.00
#
_symmetry.space_group_name_H-M   'P 1'
#
loop_
_entity.id
_entity.type
_entity.pdbx_description
1 polymer ?
#
loop_
_entity_poly.entity_id
_entity_poly.type
_entity_poly.pdbx_seq_one_letter_code
_entity_poly.pdbx_strand_id
1 'polypeptide(L)'
;MELNMELLPGNGRHLYEQIYEYIRGEIRSGKLLAGERLPSTRQLAASLKIARTTVELAYEQLEEEGYLVIRRGSGAYVCETQNIPSLTEESRKSAEINIDRNSQTQRSCPVLQENPKRKTEIDFSPRTIDMSMFPYATWRRILRGILTGDRAELFRRGDPQGDPELRTTIAHYLHLSRGCHCDPEQIVIGAGNDYLLMVLGILLGKSFSNTDVHKGVRIGMESPTYLRAADVMRSMGFSIEPIADDENGMRADALEESDCQLAYLMPARQFPTGVVMPYPRRAELLSWAAEKEGRYLIEDDYDSEFKYRGRPVPSLQSMDAGGKVIYLGTFSKSIAPAIRVSYLILPKDLLPAFHEKAGFLSCTVPRLDQAILNEFIQKGYFERYLNRMRNHYRSKHDRMLELLKPLEGKFDIRGQGAGLHLVLHLKNSDACLDAAGGQEKIGQDEIEQKLADAARAQGVIVYPLSEQNLPENPSSRRQASPAILLGYAALKEEEIREGTQKLIQAWS
;
A
#
# COMPACT_ATOMS: atom_id res chain seq x y z
N MET A 1 16.19 -4.45 55.81
CA MET A 1 15.43 -5.29 54.87
C MET A 1 16.40 -6.17 54.14
N GLU A 2 16.25 -7.49 54.14
CA GLU A 2 17.03 -8.41 53.34
C GLU A 2 16.20 -8.82 52.10
N LEU A 3 16.74 -8.61 50.92
CA LEU A 3 16.16 -9.11 49.69
C LEU A 3 16.68 -10.54 49.48
N ASN A 4 15.80 -11.54 49.64
CA ASN A 4 16.15 -12.94 49.43
C ASN A 4 16.01 -13.28 47.92
N MET A 5 17.13 -13.12 47.21
CA MET A 5 17.21 -13.36 45.79
C MET A 5 18.32 -14.38 45.50
N GLU A 6 18.02 -15.43 44.74
CA GLU A 6 19.01 -16.33 44.17
C GLU A 6 19.37 -15.88 42.75
N LEU A 7 20.64 -15.56 42.54
CA LEU A 7 21.17 -15.25 41.21
C LEU A 7 21.69 -16.56 40.58
N LEU A 8 21.29 -16.77 39.30
CA LEU A 8 21.69 -17.94 38.52
C LEU A 8 22.72 -17.53 37.47
N PRO A 9 24.04 -17.67 37.75
CA PRO A 9 25.06 -17.40 36.74
C PRO A 9 24.97 -18.44 35.61
N GLY A 10 24.94 -17.97 34.36
CA GLY A 10 24.98 -18.85 33.19
C GLY A 10 23.63 -19.18 32.52
N ASN A 11 22.51 -18.57 32.91
CA ASN A 11 21.21 -18.77 32.29
C ASN A 11 20.96 -17.87 31.07
N GLY A 12 22.00 -17.24 30.48
CA GLY A 12 21.90 -16.35 29.32
C GLY A 12 21.46 -14.92 29.61
N ARG A 13 21.18 -14.57 30.89
CA ARG A 13 20.81 -13.21 31.32
C ARG A 13 21.91 -12.60 32.19
N HIS A 14 22.16 -11.30 32.00
CA HIS A 14 23.13 -10.59 32.85
C HIS A 14 22.64 -10.48 34.30
N LEU A 15 23.58 -10.47 35.26
CA LEU A 15 23.23 -10.44 36.69
C LEU A 15 22.45 -9.17 37.07
N TYR A 16 22.74 -8.03 36.44
CA TYR A 16 21.97 -6.78 36.68
C TYR A 16 20.51 -6.88 36.24
N GLU A 17 20.25 -7.59 35.15
CA GLU A 17 18.87 -7.83 34.67
C GLU A 17 18.08 -8.71 35.65
N GLN A 18 18.71 -9.70 36.23
CA GLN A 18 18.06 -10.55 37.22
C GLN A 18 17.69 -9.75 38.47
N ILE A 19 18.57 -8.87 38.96
CA ILE A 19 18.32 -7.98 40.10
C ILE A 19 17.17 -7.00 39.75
N TYR A 20 17.24 -6.40 38.61
CA TYR A 20 16.22 -5.48 38.11
C TYR A 20 14.85 -6.17 38.04
N GLU A 21 14.74 -7.32 37.38
CA GLU A 21 13.49 -8.05 37.25
C GLU A 21 12.92 -8.49 38.61
N TYR A 22 13.76 -8.94 39.51
CA TYR A 22 13.34 -9.32 40.84
C TYR A 22 12.74 -8.13 41.63
N ILE A 23 13.46 -7.02 41.73
CA ILE A 23 12.99 -5.84 42.47
C ILE A 23 11.72 -5.27 41.83
N ARG A 24 11.69 -5.17 40.49
CA ARG A 24 10.50 -4.75 39.75
C ARG A 24 9.28 -5.64 40.03
N GLY A 25 9.51 -6.97 40.08
CA GLY A 25 8.48 -7.95 40.41
C GLY A 25 7.93 -7.78 41.83
N GLU A 26 8.80 -7.58 42.81
CA GLU A 26 8.43 -7.37 44.23
C GLU A 26 7.66 -6.04 44.43
N ILE A 27 8.02 -4.96 43.68
CA ILE A 27 7.30 -3.70 43.71
C ILE A 27 5.90 -3.89 43.05
N ARG A 28 5.82 -4.54 41.89
CA ARG A 28 4.56 -4.77 41.18
C ARG A 28 3.62 -5.73 41.90
N SER A 29 4.14 -6.67 42.68
CA SER A 29 3.34 -7.58 43.51
C SER A 29 2.88 -6.95 44.83
N GLY A 30 3.33 -5.73 45.12
CA GLY A 30 3.00 -5.04 46.36
C GLY A 30 3.76 -5.55 47.59
N LYS A 31 4.77 -6.38 47.43
CA LYS A 31 5.63 -6.84 48.55
C LYS A 31 6.62 -5.77 48.97
N LEU A 32 7.05 -4.92 48.04
CA LEU A 32 7.80 -3.71 48.32
C LEU A 32 6.84 -2.53 48.21
N LEU A 33 6.61 -1.86 49.34
CA LEU A 33 5.61 -0.76 49.41
C LEU A 33 6.22 0.58 49.01
N ALA A 34 5.39 1.48 48.50
CA ALA A 34 5.78 2.86 48.18
C ALA A 34 6.36 3.56 49.40
N GLY A 35 7.47 4.27 49.20
CA GLY A 35 8.23 4.92 50.28
C GLY A 35 9.21 4.01 51.02
N GLU A 36 9.19 2.71 50.75
CA GLU A 36 10.08 1.75 51.39
C GLU A 36 11.53 1.94 50.92
N ARG A 37 12.47 1.86 51.87
CA ARG A 37 13.90 2.06 51.59
C ARG A 37 14.57 0.73 51.24
N LEU A 38 15.16 0.69 50.04
CA LEU A 38 15.96 -0.47 49.64
C LEU A 38 17.37 -0.47 50.29
N PRO A 39 18.03 -1.66 50.36
CA PRO A 39 19.41 -1.75 50.79
C PRO A 39 20.31 -0.86 49.90
N SER A 40 21.37 -0.30 50.46
CA SER A 40 22.33 0.43 49.65
C SER A 40 22.99 -0.50 48.61
N THR A 41 23.42 0.05 47.47
CA THR A 41 24.09 -0.73 46.40
C THR A 41 25.27 -1.52 46.96
N ARG A 42 25.99 -0.97 47.96
CA ARG A 42 27.12 -1.64 48.66
C ARG A 42 26.64 -2.80 49.54
N GLN A 43 25.55 -2.63 50.25
CA GLN A 43 24.97 -3.69 51.11
C GLN A 43 24.42 -4.84 50.28
N LEU A 44 23.66 -4.53 49.22
CA LEU A 44 23.08 -5.55 48.35
C LEU A 44 24.18 -6.30 47.57
N ALA A 45 25.19 -5.62 47.08
CA ALA A 45 26.33 -6.25 46.41
C ALA A 45 27.10 -7.19 47.34
N ALA A 46 27.29 -6.80 48.62
CA ALA A 46 27.96 -7.64 49.62
C ALA A 46 27.13 -8.87 49.97
N SER A 47 25.80 -8.75 50.12
CA SER A 47 24.93 -9.89 50.42
C SER A 47 24.84 -10.88 49.23
N LEU A 48 24.85 -10.39 48.00
CA LEU A 48 24.77 -11.21 46.78
C LEU A 48 26.16 -11.70 46.31
N LYS A 49 27.26 -11.24 46.92
CA LYS A 49 28.67 -11.54 46.54
C LYS A 49 28.99 -11.21 45.08
N ILE A 50 28.55 -10.07 44.62
CA ILE A 50 28.74 -9.56 43.25
C ILE A 50 29.40 -8.18 43.24
N ALA A 51 29.79 -7.70 42.05
CA ALA A 51 30.34 -6.37 41.89
C ALA A 51 29.29 -5.29 42.21
N ARG A 52 29.68 -4.22 42.90
CA ARG A 52 28.80 -3.08 43.22
C ARG A 52 28.21 -2.42 42.00
N THR A 53 29.00 -2.31 40.93
CA THR A 53 28.58 -1.74 39.65
C THR A 53 27.36 -2.47 39.00
N THR A 54 27.26 -3.79 39.26
CA THR A 54 26.13 -4.60 38.77
C THR A 54 24.79 -4.19 39.44
N VAL A 55 24.86 -3.90 40.76
CA VAL A 55 23.69 -3.43 41.52
C VAL A 55 23.36 -1.97 41.16
N GLU A 56 24.40 -1.16 40.95
CA GLU A 56 24.24 0.24 40.53
C GLU A 56 23.48 0.32 39.19
N LEU A 57 23.86 -0.45 38.19
CA LEU A 57 23.16 -0.54 36.90
C LEU A 57 21.70 -0.94 37.05
N ALA A 58 21.39 -1.91 37.90
CA ALA A 58 20.02 -2.34 38.16
C ALA A 58 19.17 -1.22 38.81
N TYR A 59 19.78 -0.50 39.78
CA TYR A 59 19.11 0.61 40.48
C TYR A 59 18.92 1.84 39.56
N GLU A 60 19.92 2.16 38.76
CA GLU A 60 19.82 3.23 37.74
C GLU A 60 18.69 2.96 36.76
N GLN A 61 18.58 1.73 36.26
CA GLN A 61 17.49 1.34 35.36
C GLN A 61 16.12 1.42 36.06
N LEU A 62 16.00 0.98 37.30
CA LEU A 62 14.76 1.10 38.08
C LEU A 62 14.41 2.56 38.38
N GLU A 63 15.38 3.46 38.52
CA GLU A 63 15.17 4.88 38.67
C GLU A 63 14.74 5.53 37.39
N GLU A 64 15.37 5.22 36.24
CA GLU A 64 14.99 5.71 34.93
C GLU A 64 13.55 5.30 34.56
N GLU A 65 13.12 4.11 34.95
CA GLU A 65 11.77 3.62 34.74
C GLU A 65 10.76 4.12 35.80
N GLY A 66 11.21 4.89 36.79
CA GLY A 66 10.36 5.48 37.80
C GLY A 66 9.88 4.52 38.92
N TYR A 67 10.47 3.33 39.06
CA TYR A 67 10.22 2.41 40.18
C TYR A 67 10.92 2.84 41.46
N LEU A 68 12.06 3.52 41.32
CA LEU A 68 12.85 4.02 42.45
C LEU A 68 13.10 5.52 42.33
N VAL A 69 13.37 6.15 43.46
CA VAL A 69 13.99 7.48 43.53
C VAL A 69 15.25 7.39 44.39
N ILE A 70 16.41 7.76 43.84
CA ILE A 70 17.68 7.78 44.51
C ILE A 70 17.93 9.16 45.12
N ARG A 71 17.93 9.26 46.46
CA ARG A 71 18.22 10.51 47.17
C ARG A 71 19.67 10.52 47.62
N ARG A 72 20.48 11.47 47.09
CA ARG A 72 21.90 11.58 47.49
C ARG A 72 22.06 11.65 48.98
N GLY A 73 22.89 10.76 49.53
CA GLY A 73 23.16 10.63 50.99
C GLY A 73 22.07 9.93 51.81
N SER A 74 20.88 9.65 51.22
CA SER A 74 19.77 9.00 51.94
C SER A 74 19.48 7.57 51.48
N GLY A 75 19.71 7.24 50.21
CA GLY A 75 19.50 5.89 49.63
C GLY A 75 18.42 5.85 48.55
N ALA A 76 18.09 4.62 48.11
CA ALA A 76 17.05 4.37 47.12
C ALA A 76 15.71 4.02 47.80
N TYR A 77 14.62 4.62 47.29
CA TYR A 77 13.28 4.45 47.84
C TYR A 77 12.33 4.04 46.71
N VAL A 78 11.35 3.18 47.03
CA VAL A 78 10.30 2.77 46.10
C VAL A 78 9.38 3.94 45.82
N CYS A 79 9.15 4.23 44.55
CA CYS A 79 8.19 5.26 44.11
C CYS A 79 6.73 4.81 44.29
N GLU A 80 5.82 5.78 44.44
CA GLU A 80 4.39 5.52 44.40
C GLU A 80 3.99 5.18 42.95
N THR A 81 3.98 3.89 42.64
CA THR A 81 3.49 3.41 41.35
C THR A 81 1.98 3.37 41.42
N GLN A 82 1.30 4.24 40.66
CA GLN A 82 -0.14 4.08 40.42
C GLN A 82 -0.34 2.66 39.85
N ASN A 83 -1.29 1.90 40.42
CA ASN A 83 -1.65 0.55 40.00
C ASN A 83 -2.02 0.57 38.50
N ILE A 84 -1.03 0.38 37.64
CA ILE A 84 -1.28 -0.03 36.26
C ILE A 84 -1.74 -1.49 36.38
N PRO A 85 -2.99 -1.82 35.99
CA PRO A 85 -3.48 -3.19 36.06
C PRO A 85 -2.48 -4.09 35.33
N SER A 86 -1.85 -5.01 36.07
CA SER A 86 -1.00 -6.02 35.44
C SER A 86 -1.89 -6.84 34.51
N LEU A 87 -1.53 -6.96 33.25
CA LEU A 87 -2.10 -7.95 32.34
C LEU A 87 -1.67 -9.34 32.81
N THR A 88 -2.31 -9.83 33.87
CA THR A 88 -2.16 -11.22 34.30
C THR A 88 -2.84 -12.12 33.25
N GLU A 89 -2.38 -13.38 33.14
CA GLU A 89 -2.99 -14.35 32.21
C GLU A 89 -4.50 -14.53 32.44
N GLU A 90 -5.00 -14.26 33.64
CA GLU A 90 -6.43 -14.25 33.95
C GLU A 90 -7.17 -13.08 33.29
N SER A 91 -6.54 -11.89 33.14
CA SER A 91 -7.10 -10.76 32.39
C SER A 91 -7.13 -10.99 30.88
N ARG A 92 -6.28 -11.88 30.35
CA ARG A 92 -6.34 -12.30 28.95
C ARG A 92 -7.51 -13.25 28.68
N LYS A 93 -7.94 -14.06 29.63
CA LYS A 93 -9.09 -14.96 29.49
C LYS A 93 -10.46 -14.25 29.61
N SER A 94 -10.53 -13.12 30.32
CA SER A 94 -11.75 -12.33 30.44
C SER A 94 -11.91 -11.26 29.35
N ALA A 95 -10.89 -11.01 28.53
CA ALA A 95 -10.93 -10.14 27.37
C ALA A 95 -11.24 -10.86 26.04
N GLU A 96 -11.71 -12.12 26.10
CA GLU A 96 -12.45 -12.68 24.97
C GLU A 96 -13.79 -11.96 24.88
N ILE A 97 -13.76 -10.80 24.24
CA ILE A 97 -14.95 -10.06 23.86
C ILE A 97 -15.81 -11.01 23.03
N ASN A 98 -16.97 -11.36 23.55
CA ASN A 98 -18.06 -12.01 22.81
C ASN A 98 -18.44 -11.09 21.66
N ILE A 99 -17.78 -11.25 20.51
CA ILE A 99 -18.24 -10.67 19.26
C ILE A 99 -19.43 -11.52 18.83
N ASP A 100 -20.61 -11.03 19.15
CA ASP A 100 -21.88 -11.59 18.71
C ASP A 100 -21.87 -11.66 17.17
N ARG A 101 -21.81 -12.89 16.63
CA ARG A 101 -21.73 -13.19 15.19
C ARG A 101 -23.07 -13.03 14.45
N ASN A 102 -23.98 -12.21 14.96
CA ASN A 102 -25.32 -12.05 14.40
C ASN A 102 -25.64 -10.61 13.99
N SER A 103 -24.81 -10.02 13.14
CA SER A 103 -25.26 -8.88 12.33
C SER A 103 -24.79 -9.08 10.88
N GLN A 104 -25.71 -9.56 10.08
CA GLN A 104 -25.61 -9.63 8.62
C GLN A 104 -25.62 -8.21 8.03
N THR A 105 -24.47 -7.56 8.00
CA THR A 105 -24.12 -6.47 7.07
C THR A 105 -22.60 -6.28 7.11
N GLN A 106 -21.88 -7.29 6.67
CA GLN A 106 -20.43 -7.16 6.48
C GLN A 106 -20.14 -7.01 4.98
N ARG A 107 -20.03 -5.77 4.51
CA ARG A 107 -19.06 -5.49 3.44
C ARG A 107 -17.68 -5.58 4.08
N SER A 108 -17.18 -6.80 4.21
CA SER A 108 -15.81 -7.03 4.64
C SER A 108 -14.88 -6.56 3.55
N CYS A 109 -14.18 -5.45 3.79
CA CYS A 109 -12.92 -5.20 3.12
C CYS A 109 -12.06 -6.46 3.32
N PRO A 110 -11.59 -7.17 2.28
CA PRO A 110 -10.71 -8.30 2.48
C PRO A 110 -9.36 -7.78 2.95
N VAL A 111 -9.22 -7.58 4.25
CA VAL A 111 -7.90 -7.56 4.87
C VAL A 111 -7.27 -8.90 4.54
N LEU A 112 -6.16 -8.87 3.82
CA LEU A 112 -5.34 -10.05 3.53
C LEU A 112 -4.88 -10.65 4.88
N GLN A 113 -5.74 -11.42 5.52
CA GLN A 113 -5.32 -12.35 6.55
C GLN A 113 -4.58 -13.46 5.82
N GLU A 114 -3.26 -13.51 5.99
CA GLU A 114 -2.48 -14.69 5.66
C GLU A 114 -3.02 -15.84 6.49
N ASN A 115 -3.95 -16.58 5.92
CA ASN A 115 -4.54 -17.76 6.55
C ASN A 115 -3.49 -18.88 6.44
N PRO A 116 -2.91 -19.37 7.54
CA PRO A 116 -1.85 -20.39 7.49
C PRO A 116 -2.30 -21.73 6.86
N LYS A 117 -3.60 -21.92 6.59
CA LYS A 117 -4.14 -23.07 5.88
C LYS A 117 -4.10 -22.97 4.34
N ARG A 118 -3.68 -21.82 3.75
CA ARG A 118 -3.62 -21.61 2.29
C ARG A 118 -2.30 -22.02 1.63
N LYS A 119 -1.45 -22.82 2.28
CA LYS A 119 -0.15 -23.24 1.72
C LYS A 119 -0.24 -24.16 0.49
N THR A 120 -1.41 -24.54 0.03
CA THR A 120 -1.62 -25.46 -1.11
C THR A 120 -2.30 -24.84 -2.32
N GLU A 121 -2.79 -23.58 -2.24
CA GLU A 121 -3.46 -22.92 -3.35
C GLU A 121 -2.46 -21.99 -4.09
N ILE A 122 -2.48 -22.06 -5.42
CA ILE A 122 -1.71 -21.18 -6.30
C ILE A 122 -2.54 -19.93 -6.56
N ASP A 123 -2.06 -18.76 -6.11
CA ASP A 123 -2.81 -17.49 -6.15
C ASP A 123 -2.29 -16.57 -7.27
N PHE A 124 -3.07 -16.42 -8.35
CA PHE A 124 -2.81 -15.49 -9.45
C PHE A 124 -3.23 -14.04 -9.11
N SER A 125 -2.89 -13.57 -7.93
CA SER A 125 -3.23 -12.20 -7.48
C SER A 125 -2.57 -11.11 -8.35
N PRO A 126 -3.33 -10.17 -8.93
CA PRO A 126 -2.77 -9.04 -9.68
C PRO A 126 -2.17 -7.96 -8.77
N ARG A 127 -2.30 -8.11 -7.45
CA ARG A 127 -1.90 -7.11 -6.46
C ARG A 127 -0.49 -7.34 -5.90
N THR A 128 0.03 -8.55 -5.98
CA THR A 128 1.32 -8.97 -5.41
C THR A 128 2.48 -8.83 -6.39
N ILE A 129 3.71 -8.68 -5.87
CA ILE A 129 4.95 -8.63 -6.66
C ILE A 129 5.99 -9.60 -6.08
N ASP A 130 7.01 -9.91 -6.87
CA ASP A 130 8.09 -10.80 -6.46
C ASP A 130 9.11 -10.10 -5.54
N MET A 131 9.10 -10.46 -4.26
CA MET A 131 10.03 -9.90 -3.27
C MET A 131 11.39 -10.63 -3.22
N SER A 132 11.56 -11.75 -3.93
CA SER A 132 12.83 -12.49 -3.96
C SER A 132 13.95 -11.68 -4.61
N MET A 133 13.59 -10.77 -5.50
CA MET A 133 14.51 -9.89 -6.24
C MET A 133 14.83 -8.58 -5.52
N PHE A 134 14.26 -8.33 -4.32
CA PHE A 134 14.53 -7.10 -3.59
C PHE A 134 16.02 -6.90 -3.33
N PRO A 135 16.60 -5.71 -3.55
CA PRO A 135 18.04 -5.50 -3.54
C PRO A 135 18.61 -5.32 -2.12
N TYR A 136 18.45 -6.33 -1.24
CA TYR A 136 18.82 -6.28 0.18
C TYR A 136 20.26 -5.79 0.43
N ALA A 137 21.23 -6.26 -0.37
CA ALA A 137 22.64 -5.88 -0.18
C ALA A 137 22.86 -4.39 -0.45
N THR A 138 22.24 -3.85 -1.51
CA THR A 138 22.34 -2.42 -1.85
C THR A 138 21.62 -1.58 -0.82
N TRP A 139 20.40 -1.98 -0.43
CA TRP A 139 19.61 -1.28 0.59
C TRP A 139 20.35 -1.19 1.93
N ARG A 140 20.90 -2.31 2.40
CA ARG A 140 21.70 -2.38 3.63
C ARG A 140 22.95 -1.48 3.56
N ARG A 141 23.63 -1.44 2.40
CA ARG A 141 24.80 -0.60 2.21
C ARG A 141 24.47 0.89 2.28
N ILE A 142 23.37 1.31 1.63
CA ILE A 142 22.89 2.69 1.67
C ILE A 142 22.51 3.06 3.11
N LEU A 143 21.70 2.24 3.78
CA LEU A 143 21.29 2.45 5.17
C LEU A 143 22.50 2.63 6.10
N ARG A 144 23.50 1.74 6.01
CA ARG A 144 24.74 1.87 6.80
C ARG A 144 25.47 3.19 6.49
N GLY A 145 25.59 3.55 5.22
CA GLY A 145 26.24 4.80 4.82
C GLY A 145 25.55 6.05 5.38
N ILE A 146 24.21 6.04 5.40
CA ILE A 146 23.41 7.14 5.96
C ILE A 146 23.61 7.25 7.48
N LEU A 147 23.66 6.12 8.20
CA LEU A 147 23.78 6.09 9.66
C LEU A 147 25.21 6.24 10.19
N THR A 148 26.23 6.15 9.32
CA THR A 148 27.64 6.28 9.75
C THR A 148 28.03 7.74 10.05
N GLY A 149 27.28 8.72 9.52
CA GLY A 149 27.45 10.13 9.87
C GLY A 149 26.44 10.55 10.93
N ASP A 150 26.83 11.45 11.85
CA ASP A 150 25.91 12.06 12.82
C ASP A 150 24.88 12.96 12.15
N ARG A 151 23.96 12.34 11.42
CA ARG A 151 22.87 13.02 10.70
C ARG A 151 21.65 13.21 11.60
N ALA A 152 21.81 13.97 12.67
CA ALA A 152 20.72 14.30 13.60
C ALA A 152 19.51 14.94 12.89
N GLU A 153 19.73 15.59 11.75
CA GLU A 153 18.67 16.20 10.94
C GLU A 153 17.65 15.18 10.41
N LEU A 154 18.03 13.92 10.17
CA LEU A 154 17.11 12.87 9.71
C LEU A 154 16.08 12.46 10.78
N PHE A 155 16.36 12.78 12.05
CA PHE A 155 15.50 12.49 13.19
C PHE A 155 14.69 13.70 13.66
N ARG A 156 14.85 14.84 12.99
CA ARG A 156 14.02 16.04 13.19
C ARG A 156 12.79 16.00 12.32
N ARG A 157 11.77 16.76 12.70
CA ARG A 157 10.57 16.97 11.86
C ARG A 157 11.02 17.53 10.49
N GLY A 158 10.53 16.90 9.41
CA GLY A 158 10.80 17.30 8.03
C GLY A 158 9.78 18.29 7.48
N ASP A 159 9.93 18.58 6.19
CA ASP A 159 9.00 19.36 5.39
C ASP A 159 7.66 18.57 5.23
N PRO A 160 6.50 19.21 5.35
CA PRO A 160 5.19 18.59 5.09
C PRO A 160 5.06 17.91 3.72
N GLN A 161 5.71 18.46 2.69
CA GLN A 161 5.72 17.87 1.35
C GLN A 161 6.72 16.71 1.19
N GLY A 162 7.55 16.44 2.20
CA GLY A 162 8.68 15.51 2.13
C GLY A 162 10.01 16.20 1.84
N ASP A 163 11.11 15.45 2.02
CA ASP A 163 12.46 16.02 1.95
C ASP A 163 12.74 16.63 0.56
N PRO A 164 13.24 17.90 0.48
CA PRO A 164 13.48 18.60 -0.79
C PRO A 164 14.44 17.85 -1.72
N GLU A 165 15.43 17.15 -1.17
CA GLU A 165 16.38 16.37 -1.97
C GLU A 165 15.69 15.22 -2.70
N LEU A 166 14.77 14.48 -2.02
CA LEU A 166 14.01 13.41 -2.66
C LEU A 166 13.04 13.97 -3.68
N ARG A 167 12.37 15.09 -3.39
CA ARG A 167 11.48 15.75 -4.36
C ARG A 167 12.22 16.15 -5.63
N THR A 168 13.41 16.71 -5.50
CA THR A 168 14.28 17.05 -6.65
C THR A 168 14.67 15.80 -7.44
N THR A 169 15.01 14.72 -6.75
CA THR A 169 15.37 13.44 -7.39
C THR A 169 14.19 12.83 -8.13
N ILE A 170 13.00 12.87 -7.54
CA ILE A 170 11.75 12.37 -8.18
C ILE A 170 11.43 13.22 -9.43
N ALA A 171 11.51 14.56 -9.35
CA ALA A 171 11.27 15.42 -10.50
C ALA A 171 12.21 15.09 -11.68
N HIS A 172 13.50 14.92 -11.40
CA HIS A 172 14.49 14.54 -12.41
C HIS A 172 14.21 13.15 -13.00
N TYR A 173 13.93 12.16 -12.14
CA TYR A 173 13.57 10.80 -12.58
C TYR A 173 12.36 10.80 -13.51
N LEU A 174 11.30 11.51 -13.16
CA LEU A 174 10.06 11.59 -13.94
C LEU A 174 10.23 12.33 -15.26
N HIS A 175 11.06 13.37 -15.28
CA HIS A 175 11.42 14.04 -16.51
C HIS A 175 12.07 13.07 -17.51
N LEU A 176 13.04 12.29 -17.06
CA LEU A 176 13.75 11.34 -17.92
C LEU A 176 12.91 10.11 -18.31
N SER A 177 12.11 9.59 -17.39
CA SER A 177 11.39 8.32 -17.59
C SER A 177 10.00 8.47 -18.17
N ARG A 178 9.30 9.58 -17.87
CA ARG A 178 7.88 9.80 -18.21
C ARG A 178 7.63 11.08 -18.99
N GLY A 179 8.67 11.90 -19.20
CA GLY A 179 8.54 13.22 -19.84
C GLY A 179 7.82 14.24 -18.98
N CYS A 180 7.58 13.97 -17.69
CA CYS A 180 6.89 14.91 -16.81
C CYS A 180 7.66 16.24 -16.70
N HIS A 181 6.91 17.33 -16.67
CA HIS A 181 7.43 18.68 -16.45
C HIS A 181 6.89 19.19 -15.11
N CYS A 182 7.72 19.14 -14.06
CA CYS A 182 7.35 19.64 -12.75
C CYS A 182 8.55 20.21 -12.00
N ASP A 183 8.30 21.21 -11.17
CA ASP A 183 9.24 21.73 -10.19
C ASP A 183 9.17 20.87 -8.91
N PRO A 184 10.27 20.73 -8.13
CA PRO A 184 10.25 19.98 -6.87
C PRO A 184 9.21 20.49 -5.85
N GLU A 185 8.84 21.77 -5.90
CA GLU A 185 7.81 22.38 -5.07
C GLU A 185 6.40 21.88 -5.35
N GLN A 186 6.16 21.30 -6.53
CA GLN A 186 4.88 20.70 -6.90
C GLN A 186 4.72 19.29 -6.35
N ILE A 187 5.80 18.68 -5.84
CA ILE A 187 5.80 17.29 -5.38
C ILE A 187 5.44 17.20 -3.91
N VAL A 188 4.48 16.31 -3.60
CA VAL A 188 4.09 15.95 -2.24
C VAL A 188 4.31 14.45 -2.04
N ILE A 189 5.17 14.08 -1.09
CA ILE A 189 5.49 12.70 -0.75
C ILE A 189 4.56 12.21 0.36
N GLY A 190 4.03 10.98 0.23
CA GLY A 190 3.15 10.39 1.22
C GLY A 190 3.24 8.87 1.31
N ALA A 191 2.72 8.32 2.41
CA ALA A 191 2.75 6.89 2.72
C ALA A 191 1.74 6.07 1.90
N GLY A 192 1.89 6.07 0.58
CA GLY A 192 1.08 5.33 -0.38
C GLY A 192 -0.07 6.17 -0.96
N ASN A 193 -0.65 5.64 -2.05
CA ASN A 193 -1.70 6.32 -2.80
C ASN A 193 -2.94 6.64 -1.94
N ASP A 194 -3.30 5.74 -1.02
CA ASP A 194 -4.46 5.92 -0.15
C ASP A 194 -4.36 7.24 0.64
N TYR A 195 -3.20 7.50 1.27
CA TYR A 195 -2.95 8.75 2.00
C TYR A 195 -2.96 9.97 1.06
N LEU A 196 -2.34 9.87 -0.10
CA LEU A 196 -2.28 10.98 -1.05
C LEU A 196 -3.64 11.31 -1.66
N LEU A 197 -4.49 10.30 -1.88
CA LEU A 197 -5.89 10.51 -2.28
C LEU A 197 -6.69 11.21 -1.16
N MET A 198 -6.43 10.88 0.13
CA MET A 198 -7.01 11.63 1.24
C MET A 198 -6.55 13.09 1.27
N VAL A 199 -5.27 13.36 1.00
CA VAL A 199 -4.74 14.73 0.85
C VAL A 199 -5.48 15.46 -0.28
N LEU A 200 -5.65 14.83 -1.44
CA LEU A 200 -6.46 15.40 -2.54
C LEU A 200 -7.91 15.66 -2.09
N GLY A 201 -8.49 14.77 -1.29
CA GLY A 201 -9.80 14.97 -0.70
C GLY A 201 -9.89 16.24 0.15
N ILE A 202 -8.87 16.51 0.96
CA ILE A 202 -8.77 17.75 1.78
C ILE A 202 -8.66 18.99 0.86
N LEU A 203 -7.85 18.89 -0.21
CA LEU A 203 -7.62 20.01 -1.12
C LEU A 203 -8.87 20.36 -1.93
N LEU A 204 -9.49 19.35 -2.54
CA LEU A 204 -10.52 19.50 -3.57
C LEU A 204 -11.95 19.39 -3.03
N GLY A 205 -12.15 18.85 -1.81
CA GLY A 205 -13.47 18.53 -1.27
C GLY A 205 -14.39 19.74 -1.12
N LYS A 206 -14.23 20.54 -0.12
CA LYS A 206 -15.18 21.62 0.20
C LYS A 206 -14.96 22.96 -0.52
N SER A 207 -13.85 23.14 -1.23
CA SER A 207 -13.51 24.44 -1.86
C SER A 207 -14.24 24.73 -3.14
N PHE A 208 -14.77 23.70 -3.82
CA PHE A 208 -15.51 23.88 -5.07
C PHE A 208 -17.00 24.14 -4.89
N SER A 209 -17.50 24.15 -3.65
CA SER A 209 -18.94 24.27 -3.38
C SER A 209 -19.40 25.68 -2.98
N ASN A 210 -18.99 26.70 -3.74
CA ASN A 210 -19.57 28.05 -3.52
C ASN A 210 -20.95 28.23 -4.17
N THR A 211 -21.54 27.22 -4.80
CA THR A 211 -22.78 27.42 -5.56
C THR A 211 -23.96 26.52 -5.20
N ASP A 212 -23.79 25.42 -4.42
CA ASP A 212 -24.96 24.67 -3.94
C ASP A 212 -24.59 23.75 -2.76
N VAL A 213 -25.19 23.99 -1.60
CA VAL A 213 -24.93 23.32 -0.31
C VAL A 213 -25.20 21.80 -0.31
N HIS A 214 -25.71 21.24 -1.42
CA HIS A 214 -26.16 19.84 -1.52
C HIS A 214 -25.51 18.98 -2.60
N LYS A 215 -24.66 19.52 -3.48
CA LYS A 215 -23.92 18.70 -4.48
C LYS A 215 -22.44 18.65 -4.15
N GLY A 216 -21.99 17.53 -3.57
CA GLY A 216 -20.55 17.25 -3.39
C GLY A 216 -19.79 17.21 -4.74
N VAL A 217 -18.46 17.37 -4.71
CA VAL A 217 -17.61 17.25 -5.91
C VAL A 217 -17.77 15.85 -6.51
N ARG A 218 -17.97 15.78 -7.83
CA ARG A 218 -18.12 14.53 -8.57
C ARG A 218 -16.83 14.15 -9.28
N ILE A 219 -16.48 12.86 -9.21
CA ILE A 219 -15.32 12.27 -9.87
C ILE A 219 -15.80 11.24 -10.87
N GLY A 220 -15.50 11.45 -12.14
CA GLY A 220 -15.69 10.46 -13.19
C GLY A 220 -14.61 9.37 -13.09
N MET A 221 -15.01 8.12 -13.12
CA MET A 221 -14.11 6.96 -13.11
C MET A 221 -14.57 5.93 -14.15
N GLU A 222 -13.61 5.22 -14.75
CA GLU A 222 -13.88 4.05 -15.59
C GLU A 222 -14.51 2.92 -14.74
N SER A 223 -15.25 2.00 -15.37
CA SER A 223 -15.78 0.82 -14.71
C SER A 223 -15.69 -0.39 -15.65
N PRO A 224 -14.80 -1.34 -15.37
CA PRO A 224 -14.07 -1.60 -14.10
C PRO A 224 -12.89 -0.66 -13.83
N THR A 225 -12.52 -0.52 -12.53
CA THR A 225 -11.44 0.36 -12.10
C THR A 225 -10.75 -0.11 -10.81
N TYR A 226 -9.81 0.66 -10.29
CA TYR A 226 -9.20 0.44 -8.98
C TYR A 226 -10.12 0.91 -7.85
N LEU A 227 -10.95 0.02 -7.35
CA LEU A 227 -12.02 0.32 -6.38
C LEU A 227 -11.54 1.00 -5.10
N ARG A 228 -10.32 0.71 -4.64
CA ARG A 228 -9.78 1.37 -3.44
C ARG A 228 -9.67 2.88 -3.61
N ALA A 229 -9.32 3.38 -4.80
CA ALA A 229 -9.32 4.81 -5.06
C ALA A 229 -10.74 5.39 -4.94
N ALA A 230 -11.73 4.72 -5.52
CA ALA A 230 -13.14 5.09 -5.38
C ALA A 230 -13.59 5.11 -3.92
N ASP A 231 -13.24 4.08 -3.13
CA ASP A 231 -13.61 3.98 -1.72
C ASP A 231 -12.98 5.08 -0.86
N VAL A 232 -11.70 5.40 -1.10
CA VAL A 232 -11.03 6.52 -0.41
C VAL A 232 -11.72 7.84 -0.75
N MET A 233 -12.00 8.10 -2.03
CA MET A 233 -12.63 9.34 -2.45
C MET A 233 -14.07 9.45 -1.91
N ARG A 234 -14.86 8.35 -1.88
CA ARG A 234 -16.18 8.33 -1.23
C ARG A 234 -16.07 8.66 0.27
N SER A 235 -15.08 8.10 0.96
CA SER A 235 -14.87 8.37 2.38
C SER A 235 -14.54 9.85 2.67
N MET A 236 -13.99 10.56 1.67
CA MET A 236 -13.72 11.98 1.71
C MET A 236 -14.92 12.85 1.26
N GLY A 237 -16.06 12.24 0.95
CA GLY A 237 -17.31 12.94 0.62
C GLY A 237 -17.49 13.25 -0.88
N PHE A 238 -16.71 12.63 -1.76
CA PHE A 238 -16.90 12.75 -3.20
C PHE A 238 -17.96 11.77 -3.70
N SER A 239 -18.72 12.21 -4.72
CA SER A 239 -19.62 11.33 -5.47
C SER A 239 -18.86 10.70 -6.64
N ILE A 240 -18.88 9.38 -6.74
CA ILE A 240 -18.26 8.67 -7.85
C ILE A 240 -19.30 8.48 -8.96
N GLU A 241 -18.93 8.87 -10.18
CA GLU A 241 -19.77 8.72 -11.36
C GLU A 241 -19.06 7.80 -12.38
N PRO A 242 -19.65 6.64 -12.72
CA PRO A 242 -19.11 5.77 -13.74
C PRO A 242 -19.23 6.44 -15.11
N ILE A 243 -18.10 6.63 -15.78
CA ILE A 243 -18.05 7.19 -17.13
C ILE A 243 -17.84 6.05 -18.14
N ALA A 244 -18.58 6.11 -19.25
CA ALA A 244 -18.46 5.11 -20.30
C ALA A 244 -17.04 5.10 -20.89
N ASP A 245 -16.53 3.90 -21.13
CA ASP A 245 -15.22 3.61 -21.73
C ASP A 245 -15.38 2.75 -23.01
N ASP A 246 -14.32 2.70 -23.79
CA ASP A 246 -14.18 1.88 -24.99
C ASP A 246 -12.77 1.26 -25.06
N GLU A 247 -12.39 0.72 -26.21
CA GLU A 247 -11.05 0.14 -26.43
C GLU A 247 -9.91 1.15 -26.26
N ASN A 248 -10.20 2.46 -26.20
CA ASN A 248 -9.25 3.55 -26.01
C ASN A 248 -9.28 4.15 -24.58
N GLY A 249 -10.09 3.57 -23.67
CA GLY A 249 -10.28 4.03 -22.29
C GLY A 249 -11.47 4.99 -22.16
N MET A 250 -11.49 5.80 -21.09
CA MET A 250 -12.59 6.72 -20.79
C MET A 250 -12.98 7.59 -21.98
N ARG A 251 -14.26 7.65 -22.30
CA ARG A 251 -14.80 8.47 -23.37
C ARG A 251 -14.93 9.93 -22.93
N ALA A 252 -14.32 10.84 -23.70
CA ALA A 252 -14.33 12.28 -23.40
C ALA A 252 -15.72 12.91 -23.58
N ASP A 253 -16.50 12.45 -24.59
CA ASP A 253 -17.88 12.89 -24.80
C ASP A 253 -18.78 12.47 -23.62
N ALA A 254 -18.67 11.24 -23.12
CA ALA A 254 -19.43 10.80 -21.96
C ALA A 254 -19.04 11.58 -20.69
N LEU A 255 -17.77 11.96 -20.55
CA LEU A 255 -17.31 12.80 -19.45
C LEU A 255 -17.85 14.24 -19.58
N GLU A 256 -17.95 14.80 -20.78
CA GLU A 256 -18.53 16.13 -21.01
C GLU A 256 -20.03 16.16 -20.72
N GLU A 257 -20.76 15.09 -21.04
CA GLU A 257 -22.18 14.94 -20.72
C GLU A 257 -22.44 14.80 -19.20
N SER A 258 -21.39 14.47 -18.41
CA SER A 258 -21.49 14.32 -16.97
C SER A 258 -21.34 15.66 -16.24
N ASP A 259 -21.81 15.69 -14.98
CA ASP A 259 -21.59 16.83 -14.06
C ASP A 259 -20.25 16.74 -13.32
N CYS A 260 -19.25 15.99 -13.83
CA CYS A 260 -17.98 15.78 -13.14
C CYS A 260 -17.06 17.00 -13.22
N GLN A 261 -16.39 17.29 -12.09
CA GLN A 261 -15.31 18.27 -12.01
C GLN A 261 -13.94 17.60 -12.09
N LEU A 262 -13.88 16.33 -11.69
CA LEU A 262 -12.65 15.56 -11.66
C LEU A 262 -12.82 14.28 -12.49
N ALA A 263 -11.73 13.79 -13.10
CA ALA A 263 -11.69 12.46 -13.68
C ALA A 263 -10.45 11.71 -13.18
N TYR A 264 -10.64 10.48 -12.71
CA TYR A 264 -9.55 9.60 -12.27
C TYR A 264 -9.24 8.61 -13.39
N LEU A 265 -8.00 8.60 -13.85
CA LEU A 265 -7.54 7.92 -15.05
C LEU A 265 -6.26 7.13 -14.79
N MET A 266 -6.07 6.04 -15.53
CA MET A 266 -4.82 5.26 -15.58
C MET A 266 -4.33 5.16 -17.03
N PRO A 267 -3.93 6.28 -17.68
CA PRO A 267 -3.73 6.33 -19.14
C PRO A 267 -2.50 5.54 -19.63
N ALA A 268 -1.51 5.30 -18.79
CA ALA A 268 -0.37 4.47 -19.14
C ALA A 268 -0.74 2.99 -19.28
N ARG A 269 -1.64 2.53 -18.41
CA ARG A 269 -2.22 1.19 -18.41
C ARG A 269 -3.41 1.15 -17.45
N GLN A 270 -4.60 1.12 -17.99
CA GLN A 270 -5.82 1.04 -17.20
C GLN A 270 -5.87 -0.24 -16.38
N PHE A 271 -6.13 -0.13 -15.10
CA PHE A 271 -6.40 -1.29 -14.24
C PHE A 271 -7.91 -1.47 -14.11
N PRO A 272 -8.44 -2.67 -14.35
CA PRO A 272 -7.73 -3.93 -14.59
C PRO A 272 -7.58 -4.32 -16.07
N THR A 273 -8.17 -3.62 -17.02
CA THR A 273 -8.32 -4.06 -18.42
C THR A 273 -6.99 -4.11 -19.20
N GLY A 274 -5.98 -3.35 -18.75
CA GLY A 274 -4.69 -3.24 -19.42
C GLY A 274 -4.69 -2.33 -20.65
N VAL A 275 -5.76 -1.60 -20.91
CA VAL A 275 -5.86 -0.64 -22.01
C VAL A 275 -4.84 0.47 -21.84
N VAL A 276 -4.14 0.80 -22.92
CA VAL A 276 -3.23 1.95 -23.02
C VAL A 276 -3.93 3.04 -23.77
N MET A 277 -4.19 4.17 -23.13
CA MET A 277 -4.92 5.30 -23.72
C MET A 277 -4.10 5.95 -24.85
N PRO A 278 -4.61 6.00 -26.08
CA PRO A 278 -3.90 6.59 -27.21
C PRO A 278 -3.87 8.11 -27.15
N TYR A 279 -2.93 8.72 -27.88
CA TYR A 279 -2.71 10.16 -27.90
C TYR A 279 -3.98 10.99 -28.18
N PRO A 280 -4.83 10.67 -29.18
CA PRO A 280 -6.03 11.45 -29.43
C PRO A 280 -6.96 11.54 -28.21
N ARG A 281 -7.24 10.40 -27.56
CA ARG A 281 -8.10 10.36 -26.37
C ARG A 281 -7.52 11.18 -25.20
N ARG A 282 -6.19 11.16 -25.03
CA ARG A 282 -5.51 12.01 -24.03
C ARG A 282 -5.71 13.50 -24.32
N ALA A 283 -5.61 13.90 -25.60
CA ALA A 283 -5.83 15.28 -26.03
C ALA A 283 -7.28 15.73 -25.81
N GLU A 284 -8.27 14.86 -26.10
CA GLU A 284 -9.69 15.13 -25.84
C GLU A 284 -9.95 15.38 -24.34
N LEU A 285 -9.41 14.54 -23.46
CA LEU A 285 -9.57 14.67 -22.01
C LEU A 285 -8.85 15.91 -21.45
N LEU A 286 -7.67 16.26 -21.99
CA LEU A 286 -6.99 17.50 -21.63
C LEU A 286 -7.79 18.73 -22.06
N SER A 287 -8.42 18.71 -23.25
CA SER A 287 -9.34 19.77 -23.70
C SER A 287 -10.52 19.91 -22.75
N TRP A 288 -11.16 18.79 -22.38
CA TRP A 288 -12.25 18.81 -21.40
C TRP A 288 -11.85 19.47 -20.07
N ALA A 289 -10.65 19.18 -19.56
CA ALA A 289 -10.17 19.77 -18.31
C ALA A 289 -9.84 21.26 -18.47
N ALA A 290 -9.37 21.68 -19.64
CA ALA A 290 -9.02 23.07 -19.92
C ALA A 290 -10.24 23.99 -20.15
N GLU A 291 -11.39 23.45 -20.59
CA GLU A 291 -12.57 24.22 -20.92
C GLU A 291 -13.23 24.90 -19.71
N LYS A 292 -13.13 24.32 -18.53
CA LYS A 292 -13.77 24.91 -17.33
C LYS A 292 -12.75 25.02 -16.19
N GLU A 293 -12.78 26.15 -15.52
CA GLU A 293 -12.01 26.34 -14.28
C GLU A 293 -12.49 25.34 -13.22
N GLY A 294 -11.55 24.84 -12.42
CA GLY A 294 -11.86 23.84 -11.39
C GLY A 294 -11.95 22.39 -11.88
N ARG A 295 -11.90 22.12 -13.19
CA ARG A 295 -11.74 20.75 -13.68
C ARG A 295 -10.28 20.30 -13.58
N TYR A 296 -10.07 19.04 -13.15
CA TYR A 296 -8.75 18.39 -13.11
C TYR A 296 -8.84 16.92 -13.50
N LEU A 297 -7.73 16.40 -14.05
CA LEU A 297 -7.50 14.99 -14.33
C LEU A 297 -6.54 14.44 -13.28
N ILE A 298 -6.89 13.34 -12.64
CA ILE A 298 -6.02 12.61 -11.71
C ILE A 298 -5.44 11.42 -12.48
N GLU A 299 -4.17 11.52 -12.87
CA GLU A 299 -3.43 10.45 -13.54
C GLU A 299 -2.78 9.55 -12.49
N ASP A 300 -3.26 8.30 -12.32
CA ASP A 300 -2.61 7.28 -11.49
C ASP A 300 -1.67 6.41 -12.34
N ASP A 301 -0.39 6.55 -12.10
CA ASP A 301 0.69 5.82 -12.76
C ASP A 301 1.32 4.79 -11.81
N TYR A 302 0.75 3.59 -11.77
CA TYR A 302 1.08 2.58 -10.78
C TYR A 302 2.10 1.52 -11.25
N ASP A 303 2.26 1.27 -12.57
CA ASP A 303 3.10 0.17 -13.11
C ASP A 303 3.77 0.47 -14.46
N SER A 304 3.84 1.73 -14.87
CA SER A 304 4.40 2.14 -16.16
C SER A 304 5.86 1.74 -16.39
N GLU A 305 6.61 1.47 -15.32
CA GLU A 305 7.98 0.96 -15.39
C GLU A 305 8.06 -0.43 -16.04
N PHE A 306 6.98 -1.23 -16.04
CA PHE A 306 6.97 -2.62 -16.52
C PHE A 306 6.41 -2.75 -17.94
N LYS A 307 6.99 -2.00 -18.88
CA LYS A 307 6.75 -2.17 -20.31
C LYS A 307 7.81 -3.08 -20.93
N TYR A 308 7.36 -4.11 -21.63
CA TYR A 308 8.24 -5.18 -22.17
C TYR A 308 8.60 -4.96 -23.64
N ARG A 309 7.75 -4.25 -24.39
CA ARG A 309 7.93 -3.98 -25.81
C ARG A 309 7.72 -2.50 -26.12
N GLY A 310 8.56 -1.95 -26.99
CA GLY A 310 8.48 -0.55 -27.40
C GLY A 310 9.02 0.44 -26.36
N ARG A 311 8.89 1.74 -26.67
CA ARG A 311 9.28 2.83 -25.76
C ARG A 311 8.21 3.05 -24.67
N PRO A 312 8.60 3.53 -23.47
CA PRO A 312 7.64 3.98 -22.48
C PRO A 312 6.65 4.98 -23.10
N VAL A 313 5.38 4.88 -22.73
CA VAL A 313 4.37 5.88 -23.15
C VAL A 313 4.57 7.12 -22.27
N PRO A 314 4.68 8.33 -22.82
CA PRO A 314 4.72 9.55 -22.02
C PRO A 314 3.52 9.65 -21.07
N SER A 315 3.66 10.35 -19.95
CA SER A 315 2.54 10.61 -19.06
C SER A 315 1.50 11.55 -19.69
N LEU A 316 0.28 11.55 -19.19
CA LEU A 316 -0.70 12.56 -19.53
C LEU A 316 -0.23 13.95 -19.09
N GLN A 317 0.39 14.03 -17.89
CA GLN A 317 0.99 15.24 -17.35
C GLN A 317 2.06 15.86 -18.28
N SER A 318 2.82 15.04 -19.03
CA SER A 318 3.80 15.56 -19.99
C SER A 318 3.20 16.28 -21.18
N MET A 319 1.90 16.08 -21.46
CA MET A 319 1.16 16.74 -22.52
C MET A 319 0.36 17.95 -22.03
N ASP A 320 0.31 18.15 -20.71
CA ASP A 320 -0.52 19.14 -20.04
C ASP A 320 0.13 20.53 -20.05
N ALA A 321 -0.19 21.34 -21.02
CA ALA A 321 0.23 22.74 -21.07
C ALA A 321 -0.59 23.67 -20.16
N GLY A 322 -1.77 23.21 -19.73
CA GLY A 322 -2.75 23.99 -18.97
C GLY A 322 -2.67 23.87 -17.47
N GLY A 323 -1.82 22.97 -16.94
CA GLY A 323 -1.73 22.71 -15.49
C GLY A 323 -3.01 22.10 -14.93
N LYS A 324 -3.59 21.13 -15.62
CA LYS A 324 -4.85 20.46 -15.25
C LYS A 324 -4.67 19.02 -14.78
N VAL A 325 -3.46 18.49 -14.85
CA VAL A 325 -3.19 17.10 -14.46
C VAL A 325 -2.54 17.04 -13.09
N ILE A 326 -3.19 16.35 -12.17
CA ILE A 326 -2.64 15.90 -10.89
C ILE A 326 -2.06 14.52 -11.13
N TYR A 327 -0.73 14.37 -11.05
CA TYR A 327 -0.09 13.08 -11.28
C TYR A 327 0.16 12.36 -9.95
N LEU A 328 -0.22 11.10 -9.87
CA LEU A 328 -0.05 10.22 -8.73
C LEU A 328 0.87 9.06 -9.12
N GLY A 329 2.05 8.99 -8.50
CA GLY A 329 3.02 7.93 -8.74
C GLY A 329 3.38 7.16 -7.46
N THR A 330 3.89 5.94 -7.62
CA THR A 330 4.22 5.08 -6.47
C THR A 330 5.44 4.21 -6.69
N PHE A 331 6.25 4.03 -5.64
CA PHE A 331 7.33 3.03 -5.62
C PHE A 331 6.89 1.66 -5.08
N SER A 332 5.63 1.51 -4.66
CA SER A 332 5.12 0.28 -4.05
C SER A 332 5.11 -0.91 -5.01
N LYS A 333 4.89 -0.68 -6.30
CA LYS A 333 4.93 -1.74 -7.33
C LYS A 333 6.33 -1.93 -7.92
N SER A 334 7.07 -0.84 -8.05
CA SER A 334 8.39 -0.87 -8.66
C SER A 334 9.51 -1.32 -7.72
N ILE A 335 9.36 -1.17 -6.38
CA ILE A 335 10.37 -1.59 -5.40
C ILE A 335 9.81 -2.64 -4.44
N ALA A 336 8.86 -2.24 -3.57
CA ALA A 336 8.24 -3.12 -2.57
C ALA A 336 6.94 -2.52 -2.02
N PRO A 337 5.87 -3.29 -1.85
CA PRO A 337 4.60 -2.77 -1.30
C PRO A 337 4.73 -2.17 0.10
N ALA A 338 5.63 -2.72 0.93
CA ALA A 338 5.84 -2.29 2.30
C ALA A 338 6.64 -0.99 2.44
N ILE A 339 7.32 -0.51 1.38
CA ILE A 339 8.08 0.74 1.42
C ILE A 339 7.15 1.95 1.59
N ARG A 340 5.91 1.83 1.13
CA ARG A 340 4.84 2.84 1.27
C ARG A 340 5.27 4.24 0.89
N VAL A 341 6.04 4.42 -0.18
CA VAL A 341 6.41 5.73 -0.71
C VAL A 341 5.68 5.97 -2.02
N SER A 342 4.83 6.97 -2.03
CA SER A 342 4.12 7.50 -3.19
C SER A 342 4.26 9.01 -3.25
N TYR A 343 3.93 9.61 -4.36
CA TYR A 343 4.06 11.05 -4.56
C TYR A 343 2.96 11.59 -5.47
N LEU A 344 2.56 12.85 -5.21
CA LEU A 344 1.73 13.66 -6.09
C LEU A 344 2.60 14.70 -6.79
N ILE A 345 2.27 15.04 -8.04
CA ILE A 345 2.63 16.30 -8.66
C ILE A 345 1.35 17.14 -8.71
N LEU A 346 1.33 18.22 -7.96
CA LEU A 346 0.22 19.14 -7.96
C LEU A 346 0.39 20.22 -9.04
N PRO A 347 -0.68 20.58 -9.76
CA PRO A 347 -0.72 21.82 -10.51
C PRO A 347 -0.32 23.03 -9.65
N LYS A 348 0.35 24.02 -10.25
CA LYS A 348 0.87 25.19 -9.49
C LYS A 348 -0.22 26.00 -8.80
N ASP A 349 -1.40 26.06 -9.39
CA ASP A 349 -2.59 26.74 -8.83
C ASP A 349 -3.17 26.03 -7.59
N LEU A 350 -2.88 24.75 -7.39
CA LEU A 350 -3.28 24.01 -6.18
C LEU A 350 -2.27 24.12 -5.01
N LEU A 351 -1.05 24.65 -5.24
CA LEU A 351 -0.05 24.77 -4.17
C LEU A 351 -0.48 25.72 -3.03
N PRO A 352 -1.08 26.89 -3.28
CA PRO A 352 -1.59 27.73 -2.20
C PRO A 352 -2.62 27.00 -1.34
N ALA A 353 -3.56 26.27 -1.97
CA ALA A 353 -4.54 25.47 -1.27
C ALA A 353 -3.90 24.32 -0.47
N PHE A 354 -2.84 23.69 -0.96
CA PHE A 354 -2.07 22.71 -0.21
C PHE A 354 -1.48 23.32 1.06
N HIS A 355 -0.77 24.44 0.94
CA HIS A 355 -0.14 25.08 2.09
C HIS A 355 -1.15 25.53 3.14
N GLU A 356 -2.31 26.04 2.71
CA GLU A 356 -3.39 26.47 3.60
C GLU A 356 -4.10 25.30 4.30
N LYS A 357 -4.47 24.22 3.54
CA LYS A 357 -5.39 23.19 4.01
C LYS A 357 -4.69 21.90 4.47
N ALA A 358 -3.48 21.62 3.99
CA ALA A 358 -2.73 20.40 4.28
C ALA A 358 -1.29 20.65 4.76
N GLY A 359 -0.77 21.89 4.65
CA GLY A 359 0.58 22.23 5.05
C GLY A 359 0.90 22.06 6.55
N PHE A 360 -0.12 21.92 7.40
CA PHE A 360 0.05 21.60 8.82
C PHE A 360 0.28 20.11 9.08
N LEU A 361 -0.04 19.23 8.11
CA LEU A 361 0.20 17.79 8.22
C LEU A 361 1.71 17.51 8.19
N SER A 362 2.13 16.51 8.92
CA SER A 362 3.49 16.01 8.79
C SER A 362 3.59 15.04 7.62
N CYS A 363 4.70 15.06 6.89
CA CYS A 363 4.97 14.00 5.91
C CYS A 363 4.93 12.64 6.60
N THR A 364 4.17 11.71 6.03
CA THR A 364 3.93 10.38 6.61
C THR A 364 5.02 9.36 6.30
N VAL A 365 5.97 9.71 5.43
CA VAL A 365 7.13 8.86 5.12
C VAL A 365 8.30 9.26 6.03
N PRO A 366 8.89 8.32 6.81
CA PRO A 366 10.05 8.63 7.63
C PRO A 366 11.21 9.22 6.82
N ARG A 367 11.89 10.24 7.33
CA ARG A 367 13.01 10.90 6.63
C ARG A 367 14.15 9.94 6.33
N LEU A 368 14.37 8.96 7.17
CA LEU A 368 15.37 7.91 6.94
C LEU A 368 15.04 7.11 5.66
N ASP A 369 13.78 6.70 5.47
CA ASP A 369 13.35 5.98 4.28
C ASP A 369 13.42 6.87 3.03
N GLN A 370 13.08 8.16 3.17
CA GLN A 370 13.25 9.14 2.10
C GLN A 370 14.72 9.29 1.69
N ALA A 371 15.65 9.37 2.64
CA ALA A 371 17.08 9.45 2.37
C ALA A 371 17.62 8.19 1.69
N ILE A 372 17.18 7.00 2.12
CA ILE A 372 17.56 5.73 1.48
C ILE A 372 17.08 5.70 0.03
N LEU A 373 15.82 6.05 -0.20
CA LEU A 373 15.23 6.07 -1.54
C LEU A 373 15.92 7.10 -2.44
N ASN A 374 16.20 8.29 -1.91
CA ASN A 374 16.94 9.33 -2.61
C ASN A 374 18.29 8.82 -3.12
N GLU A 375 19.12 8.25 -2.24
CA GLU A 375 20.41 7.67 -2.65
C GLU A 375 20.23 6.49 -3.63
N PHE A 376 19.21 5.68 -3.44
CA PHE A 376 18.93 4.53 -4.31
C PHE A 376 18.65 4.98 -5.75
N ILE A 377 17.92 6.06 -5.93
CA ILE A 377 17.62 6.64 -7.24
C ILE A 377 18.85 7.39 -7.79
N GLN A 378 19.41 8.36 -7.05
CA GLN A 378 20.51 9.22 -7.50
C GLN A 378 21.76 8.44 -7.93
N LYS A 379 22.10 7.36 -7.21
CA LYS A 379 23.26 6.52 -7.55
C LYS A 379 22.96 5.51 -8.67
N GLY A 380 21.81 5.60 -9.33
CA GLY A 380 21.40 4.74 -10.45
C GLY A 380 21.15 3.28 -10.06
N TYR A 381 20.99 2.99 -8.75
CA TYR A 381 20.65 1.62 -8.31
C TYR A 381 19.22 1.25 -8.68
N PHE A 382 18.31 2.22 -8.62
CA PHE A 382 16.91 2.04 -8.99
C PHE A 382 16.75 1.64 -10.44
N GLU A 383 17.40 2.36 -11.37
CA GLU A 383 17.33 2.04 -12.80
C GLU A 383 17.88 0.64 -13.09
N ARG A 384 19.05 0.29 -12.52
CA ARG A 384 19.63 -1.06 -12.66
C ARG A 384 18.71 -2.14 -12.09
N TYR A 385 18.03 -1.84 -10.98
CA TYR A 385 17.06 -2.74 -10.40
C TYR A 385 15.84 -2.91 -11.32
N LEU A 386 15.25 -1.82 -11.81
CA LEU A 386 14.13 -1.86 -12.75
C LEU A 386 14.46 -2.66 -14.02
N ASN A 387 15.65 -2.50 -14.58
CA ASN A 387 16.06 -3.24 -15.77
C ASN A 387 16.11 -4.76 -15.50
N ARG A 388 16.58 -5.18 -14.32
CA ARG A 388 16.55 -6.59 -13.91
C ARG A 388 15.11 -7.09 -13.72
N MET A 389 14.27 -6.29 -13.05
CA MET A 389 12.87 -6.64 -12.81
C MET A 389 12.08 -6.73 -14.11
N ARG A 390 12.29 -5.82 -15.08
CA ARG A 390 11.67 -5.90 -16.42
C ARG A 390 12.01 -7.22 -17.11
N ASN A 391 13.26 -7.61 -17.11
CA ASN A 391 13.69 -8.89 -17.72
C ASN A 391 13.09 -10.10 -16.99
N HIS A 392 13.08 -10.06 -15.65
CA HIS A 392 12.50 -11.10 -14.82
C HIS A 392 10.99 -11.26 -15.05
N TYR A 393 10.24 -10.17 -15.01
CA TYR A 393 8.79 -10.23 -15.26
C TYR A 393 8.45 -10.52 -16.71
N ARG A 394 9.26 -10.06 -17.66
CA ARG A 394 9.12 -10.44 -19.08
C ARG A 394 9.26 -11.95 -19.27
N SER A 395 10.23 -12.59 -18.63
CA SER A 395 10.39 -14.06 -18.71
C SER A 395 9.15 -14.78 -18.18
N LYS A 396 8.63 -14.37 -17.00
CA LYS A 396 7.38 -14.92 -16.44
C LYS A 396 6.18 -14.69 -17.36
N HIS A 397 6.05 -13.49 -17.91
CA HIS A 397 5.00 -13.10 -18.84
C HIS A 397 5.01 -13.97 -20.11
N ASP A 398 6.17 -14.08 -20.78
CA ASP A 398 6.31 -14.83 -22.01
C ASP A 398 6.04 -16.34 -21.75
N ARG A 399 6.49 -16.84 -20.59
CA ARG A 399 6.19 -18.22 -20.16
C ARG A 399 4.70 -18.42 -19.89
N MET A 400 4.04 -17.48 -19.26
CA MET A 400 2.60 -17.51 -19.00
C MET A 400 1.81 -17.58 -20.31
N LEU A 401 2.13 -16.72 -21.30
CA LEU A 401 1.50 -16.72 -22.61
C LEU A 401 1.70 -18.05 -23.35
N GLU A 402 2.91 -18.60 -23.30
CA GLU A 402 3.19 -19.90 -23.92
C GLU A 402 2.31 -21.02 -23.33
N LEU A 403 2.19 -21.06 -22.01
CA LEU A 403 1.42 -22.07 -21.30
C LEU A 403 -0.10 -21.90 -21.49
N LEU A 404 -0.60 -20.68 -21.71
CA LEU A 404 -2.01 -20.40 -21.93
C LEU A 404 -2.48 -20.65 -23.38
N LYS A 405 -1.59 -20.93 -24.34
CA LYS A 405 -1.97 -21.21 -25.74
C LYS A 405 -3.13 -22.20 -25.93
N PRO A 406 -3.21 -23.31 -25.15
CA PRO A 406 -4.36 -24.24 -25.28
C PRO A 406 -5.73 -23.59 -25.02
N LEU A 407 -5.75 -22.47 -24.27
CA LEU A 407 -6.97 -21.72 -23.95
C LEU A 407 -7.32 -20.65 -24.99
N GLU A 408 -6.44 -20.34 -25.97
CA GLU A 408 -6.70 -19.31 -26.98
C GLU A 408 -7.94 -19.59 -27.86
N GLY A 409 -8.34 -20.85 -27.99
CA GLY A 409 -9.59 -21.22 -28.66
C GLY A 409 -10.83 -20.72 -27.93
N LYS A 410 -10.80 -20.66 -26.60
CA LYS A 410 -11.90 -20.32 -25.71
C LYS A 410 -11.81 -18.87 -25.19
N PHE A 411 -10.60 -18.34 -25.01
CA PHE A 411 -10.35 -17.02 -24.47
C PHE A 411 -9.57 -16.12 -25.44
N ASP A 412 -9.86 -14.80 -25.39
CA ASP A 412 -9.03 -13.74 -25.95
C ASP A 412 -8.13 -13.21 -24.83
N ILE A 413 -6.80 -13.36 -24.99
CA ILE A 413 -5.83 -13.00 -23.96
C ILE A 413 -5.32 -11.58 -24.21
N ARG A 414 -5.58 -10.67 -23.27
CA ARG A 414 -5.16 -9.26 -23.34
C ARG A 414 -4.07 -8.95 -22.29
N GLY A 415 -3.39 -7.82 -22.48
CA GLY A 415 -2.31 -7.40 -21.57
C GLY A 415 -0.91 -7.89 -22.00
N GLN A 416 -0.73 -8.31 -23.26
CA GLN A 416 0.49 -8.93 -23.78
C GLN A 416 1.71 -7.99 -23.92
N GLY A 417 1.56 -6.67 -23.76
CA GLY A 417 2.66 -5.71 -24.03
C GLY A 417 3.35 -5.16 -22.79
N ALA A 418 2.73 -5.26 -21.63
CA ALA A 418 3.18 -4.59 -20.38
C ALA A 418 2.46 -5.13 -19.14
N GLY A 419 2.96 -4.73 -17.97
CA GLY A 419 2.30 -4.92 -16.66
C GLY A 419 2.56 -6.27 -16.01
N LEU A 420 1.82 -6.55 -14.95
CA LEU A 420 2.06 -7.66 -14.02
C LEU A 420 0.91 -8.68 -13.99
N HIS A 421 -0.07 -8.54 -14.87
CA HIS A 421 -1.23 -9.42 -15.01
C HIS A 421 -1.70 -9.51 -16.47
N LEU A 422 -2.44 -10.57 -16.76
CA LEU A 422 -3.16 -10.79 -18.02
C LEU A 422 -4.66 -10.77 -17.74
N VAL A 423 -5.46 -10.47 -18.80
CA VAL A 423 -6.92 -10.53 -18.77
C VAL A 423 -7.36 -11.54 -19.83
N LEU A 424 -8.11 -12.55 -19.41
CA LEU A 424 -8.65 -13.58 -20.27
C LEU A 424 -10.14 -13.33 -20.49
N HIS A 425 -10.51 -12.84 -21.66
CA HIS A 425 -11.90 -12.61 -22.07
C HIS A 425 -12.46 -13.87 -22.71
N LEU A 426 -13.61 -14.36 -22.21
CA LEU A 426 -14.30 -15.52 -22.77
C LEU A 426 -14.86 -15.17 -24.16
N LYS A 427 -14.48 -15.95 -25.17
CA LYS A 427 -15.08 -15.88 -26.51
C LYS A 427 -16.42 -16.62 -26.53
N ASN A 428 -17.38 -16.14 -27.29
CA ASN A 428 -18.68 -16.80 -27.50
C ASN A 428 -19.43 -17.15 -26.21
N SER A 429 -19.72 -16.12 -25.39
CA SER A 429 -20.56 -16.29 -24.19
C SER A 429 -21.94 -16.90 -24.49
N ASP A 430 -22.42 -16.79 -25.72
CA ASP A 430 -23.70 -17.38 -26.18
C ASP A 430 -23.67 -18.92 -26.22
N ALA A 431 -22.50 -19.54 -26.49
CA ALA A 431 -22.38 -21.01 -26.54
C ALA A 431 -22.42 -21.66 -25.13
N CYS A 432 -22.11 -20.92 -24.06
CA CYS A 432 -22.27 -21.38 -22.69
C CYS A 432 -23.73 -21.33 -22.20
N LEU A 433 -24.61 -20.62 -22.92
CA LEU A 433 -26.04 -20.48 -22.62
C LEU A 433 -26.85 -21.71 -23.08
N ASP A 434 -26.41 -22.40 -24.15
CA ASP A 434 -27.14 -23.51 -24.74
C ASP A 434 -26.99 -24.84 -23.96
N ALA A 435 -25.93 -24.97 -23.15
CA ALA A 435 -25.66 -26.19 -22.39
C ALA A 435 -26.58 -26.40 -21.16
N ALA A 436 -27.32 -25.38 -20.73
CA ALA A 436 -28.15 -25.40 -19.52
C ALA A 436 -29.66 -25.49 -19.78
N GLY A 437 -30.12 -25.51 -21.04
CA GLY A 437 -31.56 -25.78 -21.40
C GLY A 437 -32.60 -24.80 -20.79
N GLY A 438 -32.20 -23.60 -20.34
CA GLY A 438 -33.06 -22.66 -19.64
C GLY A 438 -33.07 -21.29 -20.27
N GLN A 439 -34.23 -20.65 -20.37
CA GLN A 439 -34.47 -19.35 -20.97
C GLN A 439 -33.97 -18.14 -20.16
N GLU A 440 -33.23 -18.32 -19.06
CA GLU A 440 -32.64 -17.20 -18.32
C GLU A 440 -31.21 -16.92 -18.81
N LYS A 441 -30.98 -15.73 -19.33
CA LYS A 441 -29.62 -15.25 -19.67
C LYS A 441 -28.80 -15.15 -18.37
N ILE A 442 -27.84 -16.04 -18.23
CA ILE A 442 -26.86 -16.02 -17.12
C ILE A 442 -26.09 -14.70 -17.22
N GLY A 443 -26.00 -13.97 -16.11
CA GLY A 443 -25.24 -12.72 -16.04
C GLY A 443 -23.74 -12.93 -16.21
N GLN A 444 -23.03 -11.92 -16.72
CA GLN A 444 -21.57 -11.93 -16.87
C GLN A 444 -20.87 -12.29 -15.56
N ASP A 445 -21.28 -11.66 -14.45
CA ASP A 445 -20.72 -11.86 -13.10
C ASP A 445 -20.85 -13.34 -12.67
N GLU A 446 -21.95 -14.00 -13.02
CA GLU A 446 -22.21 -15.41 -12.69
C GLU A 446 -21.30 -16.35 -13.50
N ILE A 447 -21.04 -16.02 -14.77
CA ILE A 447 -20.11 -16.80 -15.61
C ILE A 447 -18.69 -16.69 -15.06
N GLU A 448 -18.24 -15.48 -14.74
CA GLU A 448 -16.94 -15.23 -14.16
C GLU A 448 -16.76 -15.96 -12.82
N GLN A 449 -17.80 -15.94 -11.98
CA GLN A 449 -17.79 -16.65 -10.69
C GLN A 449 -17.71 -18.18 -10.90
N LYS A 450 -18.44 -18.76 -11.86
CA LYS A 450 -18.35 -20.18 -12.20
C LYS A 450 -16.93 -20.57 -12.67
N LEU A 451 -16.29 -19.71 -13.48
CA LEU A 451 -14.90 -19.92 -13.89
C LEU A 451 -13.94 -19.88 -12.70
N ALA A 452 -14.15 -18.94 -11.79
CA ALA A 452 -13.32 -18.81 -10.58
C ALA A 452 -13.53 -20.00 -9.62
N ASP A 453 -14.76 -20.47 -9.45
CA ASP A 453 -15.06 -21.62 -8.60
C ASP A 453 -14.49 -22.93 -9.18
N ALA A 454 -14.56 -23.11 -10.50
CA ALA A 454 -13.92 -24.24 -11.19
C ALA A 454 -12.40 -24.25 -11.01
N ALA A 455 -11.75 -23.09 -11.12
CA ALA A 455 -10.32 -22.93 -10.85
C ALA A 455 -9.99 -23.25 -9.38
N ARG A 456 -10.79 -22.74 -8.45
CA ARG A 456 -10.61 -22.98 -7.00
C ARG A 456 -10.76 -24.45 -6.64
N ALA A 457 -11.67 -25.21 -7.30
CA ALA A 457 -11.80 -26.65 -7.12
C ALA A 457 -10.51 -27.41 -7.50
N GLN A 458 -9.67 -26.84 -8.37
CA GLN A 458 -8.34 -27.35 -8.71
C GLN A 458 -7.22 -26.78 -7.84
N GLY A 459 -7.54 -25.97 -6.81
CA GLY A 459 -6.57 -25.34 -5.92
C GLY A 459 -5.87 -24.12 -6.56
N VAL A 460 -6.55 -23.40 -7.45
CA VAL A 460 -6.06 -22.18 -8.09
C VAL A 460 -7.01 -21.03 -7.80
N ILE A 461 -6.46 -19.89 -7.35
CA ILE A 461 -7.24 -18.67 -7.12
C ILE A 461 -7.03 -17.73 -8.31
N VAL A 462 -8.14 -17.30 -8.90
CA VAL A 462 -8.20 -16.32 -9.99
C VAL A 462 -9.22 -15.23 -9.64
N TYR A 463 -9.22 -14.13 -10.36
CA TYR A 463 -9.99 -12.94 -9.99
C TYR A 463 -10.97 -12.55 -11.10
N PRO A 464 -12.30 -12.63 -10.86
CA PRO A 464 -13.31 -12.11 -11.76
C PRO A 464 -13.09 -10.63 -12.07
N LEU A 465 -13.24 -10.23 -13.34
CA LEU A 465 -13.13 -8.83 -13.74
C LEU A 465 -14.25 -7.99 -13.13
N SER A 466 -15.45 -8.55 -13.03
CA SER A 466 -16.63 -7.90 -12.46
C SER A 466 -16.46 -7.47 -11.00
N GLU A 467 -15.58 -8.12 -10.24
CA GLU A 467 -15.24 -7.68 -8.88
C GLU A 467 -14.59 -6.28 -8.82
N GLN A 468 -14.15 -5.75 -9.95
CA GLN A 468 -13.57 -4.41 -10.07
C GLN A 468 -14.56 -3.37 -10.62
N ASN A 469 -15.83 -3.75 -10.86
CA ASN A 469 -16.86 -2.82 -11.31
C ASN A 469 -17.31 -1.88 -10.20
N LEU A 470 -17.55 -0.62 -10.56
CA LEU A 470 -18.17 0.33 -9.63
C LEU A 470 -19.61 -0.09 -9.34
N PRO A 471 -20.05 -0.02 -8.07
CA PRO A 471 -21.41 -0.40 -7.67
C PRO A 471 -22.49 0.45 -8.37
N GLU A 472 -22.15 1.69 -8.69
CA GLU A 472 -23.05 2.70 -9.31
C GLU A 472 -23.35 2.42 -10.79
N ASN A 473 -22.67 1.46 -11.42
CA ASN A 473 -22.85 1.18 -12.84
C ASN A 473 -23.54 -0.18 -13.12
N PRO A 474 -24.86 -0.30 -12.98
CA PRO A 474 -25.56 -1.52 -13.32
C PRO A 474 -25.64 -1.79 -14.84
N SER A 475 -25.39 -0.75 -15.67
CA SER A 475 -25.56 -0.84 -17.14
C SER A 475 -24.31 -1.41 -17.83
N SER A 476 -23.10 -1.23 -17.30
CA SER A 476 -21.88 -1.79 -17.86
C SER A 476 -21.81 -3.32 -17.78
N ARG A 477 -22.62 -3.91 -16.91
CA ARG A 477 -22.74 -5.37 -16.75
C ARG A 477 -23.28 -6.11 -17.98
N ARG A 478 -23.80 -5.39 -18.99
CA ARG A 478 -24.51 -6.00 -20.13
C ARG A 478 -23.72 -6.05 -21.45
N GLN A 479 -22.55 -5.43 -21.56
CA GLN A 479 -21.88 -5.27 -22.87
C GLN A 479 -20.47 -5.85 -22.97
N ALA A 480 -19.79 -6.13 -21.87
CA ALA A 480 -18.45 -6.72 -21.89
C ALA A 480 -18.51 -8.25 -21.84
N SER A 481 -17.61 -8.95 -22.54
CA SER A 481 -17.46 -10.40 -22.42
C SER A 481 -16.94 -10.75 -21.04
N PRO A 482 -17.42 -11.87 -20.42
CA PRO A 482 -16.90 -12.34 -19.14
C PRO A 482 -15.38 -12.48 -19.16
N ALA A 483 -14.69 -12.04 -18.11
CA ALA A 483 -13.25 -12.04 -18.09
C ALA A 483 -12.64 -12.36 -16.72
N ILE A 484 -11.46 -12.96 -16.74
CA ILE A 484 -10.70 -13.34 -15.55
C ILE A 484 -9.33 -12.66 -15.55
N LEU A 485 -8.92 -12.12 -14.41
CA LEU A 485 -7.61 -11.54 -14.16
C LEU A 485 -6.64 -12.60 -13.64
N LEU A 486 -5.45 -12.67 -14.22
CA LEU A 486 -4.35 -13.54 -13.81
C LEU A 486 -3.08 -12.72 -13.57
N GLY A 487 -2.76 -12.44 -12.31
CA GLY A 487 -1.48 -11.84 -11.91
C GLY A 487 -0.39 -12.92 -11.82
N TYR A 488 0.77 -12.67 -12.40
CA TYR A 488 1.87 -13.63 -12.43
C TYR A 488 3.13 -13.14 -11.72
N ALA A 489 3.17 -11.91 -11.31
CA ALA A 489 4.39 -11.28 -10.82
C ALA A 489 4.99 -11.98 -9.60
N ALA A 490 4.18 -12.32 -8.60
CA ALA A 490 4.64 -12.93 -7.36
C ALA A 490 4.95 -14.44 -7.47
N LEU A 491 4.38 -15.12 -8.47
CA LEU A 491 4.48 -16.56 -8.61
C LEU A 491 5.89 -16.99 -9.05
N LYS A 492 6.33 -18.15 -8.57
CA LYS A 492 7.51 -18.84 -9.09
C LYS A 492 7.19 -19.51 -10.44
N GLU A 493 8.22 -19.83 -11.18
CA GLU A 493 8.05 -20.43 -12.52
C GLU A 493 7.34 -21.80 -12.46
N GLU A 494 7.62 -22.59 -11.42
CA GLU A 494 6.94 -23.86 -11.15
C GLU A 494 5.46 -23.65 -10.84
N GLU A 495 5.12 -22.64 -10.04
CA GLU A 495 3.73 -22.29 -9.69
C GLU A 495 2.96 -21.80 -10.92
N ILE A 496 3.60 -21.01 -11.79
CA ILE A 496 3.00 -20.57 -13.07
C ILE A 496 2.67 -21.80 -13.92
N ARG A 497 3.60 -22.75 -14.05
CA ARG A 497 3.40 -23.96 -14.85
C ARG A 497 2.28 -24.83 -14.27
N GLU A 498 2.35 -25.16 -12.98
CA GLU A 498 1.36 -26.00 -12.31
C GLU A 498 -0.02 -25.34 -12.32
N GLY A 499 -0.10 -24.05 -11.94
CA GLY A 499 -1.36 -23.32 -11.91
C GLY A 499 -2.02 -23.22 -13.28
N THR A 500 -1.24 -22.93 -14.33
CA THR A 500 -1.77 -22.89 -15.70
C THR A 500 -2.28 -24.24 -16.18
N GLN A 501 -1.60 -25.36 -15.85
CA GLN A 501 -2.08 -26.70 -16.19
C GLN A 501 -3.41 -27.00 -15.51
N LYS A 502 -3.57 -26.62 -14.23
CA LYS A 502 -4.84 -26.77 -13.49
C LYS A 502 -5.94 -25.90 -14.08
N LEU A 503 -5.63 -24.67 -14.52
CA LEU A 503 -6.60 -23.80 -15.20
C LEU A 503 -7.07 -24.40 -16.53
N ILE A 504 -6.17 -24.99 -17.30
CA ILE A 504 -6.54 -25.69 -18.55
C ILE A 504 -7.51 -26.83 -18.22
N GLN A 505 -7.24 -27.64 -17.19
CA GLN A 505 -8.14 -28.74 -16.77
C GLN A 505 -9.51 -28.21 -16.27
N ALA A 506 -9.52 -27.08 -15.56
CA ALA A 506 -10.74 -26.50 -15.02
C ALA A 506 -11.66 -25.89 -16.10
N TRP A 507 -11.04 -25.40 -17.18
CA TRP A 507 -11.75 -24.62 -18.22
C TRP A 507 -11.79 -25.31 -19.60
N SER A 508 -11.32 -26.56 -19.70
CA SER A 508 -11.37 -27.36 -20.94
C SER A 508 -12.79 -27.73 -21.36
#